data_a6e8dd5ffd8fbd6891497e4b306c42a4
#
_entry.id   a6e8dd5ffd8fbd6891497e4b306c42a4
#
_cell.length_a   1.000
_cell.length_b   1.000
_cell.length_c   1.000
_cell.angle_alpha   90.00
_cell.angle_beta   90.00
_cell.angle_gamma   90.00
#
_symmetry.space_group_name_H-M   'P 1'
#
loop_
_entity.id
_entity.type
_entity.pdbx_description
1 polymer ?
#
loop_
_entity_poly.entity_id
_entity_poly.type
_entity_poly.pdbx_seq_one_letter_code
_entity_poly.pdbx_strand_id
1 'polypeptide(L)'
;MIKGWQTAVLMLALAGCVAVPDAQQPQGGPVPLPGTGVTSSPDLPRDARSSARSFVAVIRRMEPAVEQECRQRRTQPINCDFQFVVDDRPGLEPNAFQTVDSTGRPIIGFTLSLIGEARNADELGFVVGHEASHHILGHINRKSSAAAMGAVILGGLASAYGGSSDTIQTAQDFGAQFGSRFYSKDWELEADYLGAIIALNAGYDPEHGAQF
;
A
#
# COMPACT_ATOMS: atom_id res chain seq x y z
N MET A 1 -36.78 28.77 -54.61
CA MET A 1 -35.32 28.82 -54.58
C MET A 1 -34.93 28.48 -53.15
N ILE A 2 -34.63 27.22 -52.88
CA ILE A 2 -34.28 26.74 -51.55
C ILE A 2 -32.78 26.40 -51.60
N LYS A 3 -31.95 27.21 -50.90
CA LYS A 3 -30.52 26.99 -50.75
C LYS A 3 -30.29 25.93 -49.67
N GLY A 4 -29.82 24.76 -50.07
CA GLY A 4 -29.37 23.71 -49.18
C GLY A 4 -28.07 24.13 -48.46
N TRP A 5 -28.08 24.03 -47.14
CA TRP A 5 -26.88 24.12 -46.31
C TRP A 5 -26.33 22.71 -46.10
N GLN A 6 -25.20 22.43 -46.70
CA GLN A 6 -24.44 21.22 -46.39
C GLN A 6 -23.64 21.47 -45.14
N THR A 7 -24.01 20.85 -44.04
CA THR A 7 -23.19 20.75 -42.83
C THR A 7 -22.10 19.71 -43.06
N ALA A 8 -20.87 20.18 -43.19
CA ALA A 8 -19.70 19.34 -43.23
C ALA A 8 -19.42 18.83 -41.78
N VAL A 9 -19.65 17.54 -41.57
CA VAL A 9 -19.21 16.86 -40.34
C VAL A 9 -17.70 16.62 -40.43
N LEU A 10 -16.94 17.39 -39.68
CA LEU A 10 -15.49 17.19 -39.52
C LEU A 10 -15.25 16.01 -38.59
N MET A 11 -14.99 14.84 -39.15
CA MET A 11 -14.51 13.68 -38.41
C MET A 11 -13.06 13.95 -38.00
N LEU A 12 -12.84 14.31 -36.74
CA LEU A 12 -11.51 14.34 -36.12
C LEU A 12 -11.16 12.89 -35.75
N ALA A 13 -10.38 12.23 -36.58
CA ALA A 13 -9.75 10.96 -36.24
C ALA A 13 -8.58 11.25 -35.30
N LEU A 14 -8.80 11.11 -33.99
CA LEU A 14 -7.74 11.04 -32.98
C LEU A 14 -7.14 9.64 -33.00
N ALA A 15 -6.33 9.32 -33.98
CA ALA A 15 -5.42 8.20 -33.97
C ALA A 15 -4.08 8.69 -33.35
N GLY A 16 -4.10 8.94 -32.06
CA GLY A 16 -2.91 9.17 -31.26
C GLY A 16 -2.61 7.92 -30.45
N CYS A 17 -1.99 6.89 -31.07
CA CYS A 17 -1.23 5.92 -30.29
C CYS A 17 -0.04 6.67 -29.69
N VAL A 18 -0.21 7.18 -28.48
CA VAL A 18 0.94 7.52 -27.64
C VAL A 18 1.57 6.17 -27.29
N ALA A 19 2.62 5.80 -28.00
CA ALA A 19 3.53 4.75 -27.54
C ALA A 19 4.07 5.24 -26.20
N VAL A 20 3.55 4.67 -25.13
CA VAL A 20 4.20 4.77 -23.82
C VAL A 20 5.59 4.17 -24.04
N PRO A 21 6.70 4.91 -23.84
CA PRO A 21 8.00 4.28 -23.90
C PRO A 21 7.97 3.12 -22.92
N ASP A 22 8.27 1.92 -23.42
CA ASP A 22 8.50 0.74 -22.62
C ASP A 22 9.44 1.17 -21.49
N ALA A 23 8.89 1.36 -20.30
CA ALA A 23 9.71 1.47 -19.12
C ALA A 23 10.44 0.14 -19.06
N GLN A 24 11.71 0.18 -19.45
CA GLN A 24 12.59 -0.99 -19.35
C GLN A 24 12.40 -1.54 -17.94
N GLN A 25 11.64 -2.63 -17.86
CA GLN A 25 11.65 -3.48 -16.67
C GLN A 25 13.13 -3.74 -16.40
N PRO A 26 13.61 -3.49 -15.19
CA PRO A 26 14.95 -3.91 -14.81
C PRO A 26 15.01 -5.40 -15.12
N GLN A 27 15.76 -5.78 -16.15
CA GLN A 27 16.10 -7.17 -16.45
C GLN A 27 17.20 -7.61 -15.46
N GLY A 28 16.89 -7.51 -14.17
CA GLY A 28 17.59 -8.15 -13.10
C GLY A 28 16.61 -9.08 -12.46
N GLY A 29 16.84 -10.39 -12.58
CA GLY A 29 16.27 -11.33 -11.63
C GLY A 29 16.55 -10.82 -10.21
N PRO A 30 15.87 -11.34 -9.17
CA PRO A 30 16.07 -10.88 -7.82
C PRO A 30 17.57 -10.81 -7.55
N VAL A 31 18.07 -9.56 -7.36
CA VAL A 31 19.47 -9.37 -6.96
C VAL A 31 19.56 -10.08 -5.62
N PRO A 32 20.38 -11.15 -5.47
CA PRO A 32 20.54 -11.78 -4.19
C PRO A 32 20.95 -10.69 -3.20
N LEU A 33 20.18 -10.48 -2.16
CA LEU A 33 20.60 -9.63 -1.06
C LEU A 33 21.99 -10.12 -0.65
N PRO A 34 23.02 -9.25 -0.54
CA PRO A 34 24.33 -9.66 -0.11
C PRO A 34 24.14 -10.45 1.17
N GLY A 35 24.72 -11.66 1.25
CA GLY A 35 24.50 -12.58 2.35
C GLY A 35 24.61 -11.85 3.69
N THR A 36 23.48 -11.56 4.27
CA THR A 36 23.31 -10.57 5.34
C THR A 36 23.75 -11.09 6.69
N GLY A 37 24.15 -12.36 6.77
CA GLY A 37 24.47 -13.02 8.03
C GLY A 37 23.27 -13.14 8.98
N VAL A 38 22.08 -12.77 8.53
CA VAL A 38 20.83 -12.95 9.29
C VAL A 38 20.43 -14.41 9.16
N THR A 39 20.25 -15.07 10.30
CA THR A 39 19.75 -16.44 10.37
C THR A 39 18.23 -16.39 10.52
N SER A 40 17.52 -17.19 9.71
CA SER A 40 16.06 -17.30 9.80
C SER A 40 15.62 -17.67 11.22
N SER A 41 14.54 -17.05 11.67
CA SER A 41 14.00 -17.30 13.01
C SER A 41 13.36 -18.69 13.10
N PRO A 42 13.48 -19.37 14.26
CA PRO A 42 12.82 -20.66 14.45
C PRO A 42 11.30 -20.49 14.54
N ASP A 43 10.58 -21.58 14.26
CA ASP A 43 9.12 -21.62 14.42
C ASP A 43 8.72 -21.32 15.88
N LEU A 44 7.62 -20.58 16.02
CA LEU A 44 7.05 -20.23 17.32
C LEU A 44 6.19 -21.37 17.88
N PRO A 45 6.20 -21.59 19.20
CA PRO A 45 5.19 -22.43 19.84
C PRO A 45 3.78 -21.84 19.59
N ARG A 46 2.84 -22.69 19.16
CA ARG A 46 1.47 -22.30 18.81
C ARG A 46 0.55 -22.17 20.03
N ASP A 47 0.97 -21.47 21.05
CA ASP A 47 0.13 -21.11 22.18
C ASP A 47 0.02 -19.58 22.31
N ALA A 48 -1.14 -19.09 22.70
CA ALA A 48 -1.47 -17.66 22.74
C ALA A 48 -0.47 -16.84 23.56
N ARG A 49 0.08 -17.42 24.64
CA ARG A 49 1.04 -16.70 25.50
C ARG A 49 2.39 -16.55 24.80
N SER A 50 2.85 -17.56 24.09
CA SER A 50 4.10 -17.53 23.33
C SER A 50 3.97 -16.58 22.13
N SER A 51 2.86 -16.66 21.38
CA SER A 51 2.58 -15.73 20.26
C SER A 51 2.57 -14.28 20.72
N ALA A 52 1.89 -13.98 21.84
CA ALA A 52 1.87 -12.62 22.41
C ALA A 52 3.25 -12.13 22.83
N ARG A 53 4.06 -12.98 23.48
CA ARG A 53 5.43 -12.62 23.87
C ARG A 53 6.32 -12.38 22.66
N SER A 54 6.23 -13.23 21.65
CA SER A 54 6.97 -13.07 20.40
C SER A 54 6.60 -11.80 19.68
N PHE A 55 5.30 -11.51 19.56
CA PHE A 55 4.82 -10.26 18.99
C PHE A 55 5.41 -9.04 19.71
N VAL A 56 5.32 -8.98 21.03
CA VAL A 56 5.89 -7.85 21.81
C VAL A 56 7.41 -7.74 21.61
N ALA A 57 8.13 -8.86 21.54
CA ALA A 57 9.58 -8.85 21.29
C ALA A 57 9.89 -8.33 19.88
N VAL A 58 9.12 -8.74 18.87
CA VAL A 58 9.26 -8.24 17.50
C VAL A 58 9.00 -6.75 17.43
N ILE A 59 7.88 -6.26 17.99
CA ILE A 59 7.57 -4.82 17.99
C ILE A 59 8.69 -4.01 18.61
N ARG A 60 9.17 -4.39 19.80
CA ARG A 60 10.28 -3.66 20.47
C ARG A 60 11.55 -3.55 19.62
N ARG A 61 11.78 -4.52 18.75
CA ARG A 61 12.94 -4.53 17.86
C ARG A 61 12.68 -3.81 16.55
N MET A 62 11.47 -3.90 16.00
CA MET A 62 11.06 -3.26 14.76
C MET A 62 10.82 -1.76 14.90
N GLU A 63 10.22 -1.32 16.00
CA GLU A 63 9.86 0.10 16.22
C GLU A 63 11.04 1.05 15.95
N PRO A 64 12.22 0.91 16.56
CA PRO A 64 13.34 1.82 16.28
C PRO A 64 13.83 1.75 14.82
N ALA A 65 13.79 0.58 14.19
CA ALA A 65 14.18 0.42 12.78
C ALA A 65 13.20 1.11 11.84
N VAL A 66 11.89 0.92 12.06
CA VAL A 66 10.81 1.60 11.32
C VAL A 66 10.94 3.11 11.42
N GLU A 67 11.09 3.64 12.63
CA GLU A 67 11.22 5.07 12.87
C GLU A 67 12.48 5.66 12.25
N GLN A 68 13.58 4.92 12.31
CA GLN A 68 14.83 5.34 11.68
C GLN A 68 14.68 5.43 10.16
N GLU A 69 14.12 4.41 9.51
CA GLU A 69 13.88 4.40 8.06
C GLU A 69 12.90 5.51 7.66
N CYS A 70 11.84 5.74 8.45
CA CYS A 70 10.93 6.85 8.25
C CYS A 70 11.65 8.19 8.26
N ARG A 71 12.46 8.47 9.26
CA ARG A 71 13.22 9.73 9.37
C ARG A 71 14.23 9.92 8.23
N GLN A 72 14.82 8.83 7.72
CA GLN A 72 15.80 8.88 6.64
C GLN A 72 15.18 9.04 5.26
N ARG A 73 14.04 8.42 5.02
CA ARG A 73 13.42 8.33 3.69
C ARG A 73 12.31 9.34 3.44
N ARG A 74 11.77 9.97 4.47
CA ARG A 74 10.70 10.97 4.30
C ARG A 74 11.15 12.10 3.38
N THR A 75 10.37 12.33 2.33
CA THR A 75 10.56 13.46 1.40
C THR A 75 9.76 14.69 1.79
N GLN A 76 8.81 14.52 2.75
CA GLN A 76 7.96 15.56 3.29
C GLN A 76 7.92 15.43 4.82
N PRO A 77 7.53 16.49 5.54
CA PRO A 77 7.33 16.40 6.99
C PRO A 77 6.18 15.45 7.30
N ILE A 78 6.50 14.23 7.68
CA ILE A 78 5.55 13.23 8.20
C ILE A 78 5.93 12.86 9.64
N ASN A 79 4.95 12.45 10.43
CA ASN A 79 5.20 11.94 11.76
C ASN A 79 5.82 10.54 11.67
N CYS A 80 6.94 10.31 12.34
CA CYS A 80 7.64 9.03 12.40
C CYS A 80 7.59 8.38 13.80
N ASP A 81 6.71 8.84 14.67
CA ASP A 81 6.45 8.25 16.00
C ASP A 81 5.32 7.23 15.84
N PHE A 82 5.68 5.99 15.55
CA PHE A 82 4.72 4.93 15.26
C PHE A 82 4.07 4.39 16.54
N GLN A 83 2.76 4.14 16.46
CA GLN A 83 2.00 3.43 17.47
C GLN A 83 1.61 2.04 16.96
N PHE A 84 1.88 1.02 17.76
CA PHE A 84 1.49 -0.36 17.46
C PHE A 84 0.33 -0.77 18.36
N VAL A 85 -0.75 -1.28 17.75
CA VAL A 85 -1.98 -1.64 18.46
C VAL A 85 -2.43 -3.05 18.09
N VAL A 86 -3.11 -3.71 19.02
CA VAL A 86 -3.75 -5.01 18.77
C VAL A 86 -5.25 -4.80 18.70
N ASP A 87 -5.86 -5.30 17.62
CA ASP A 87 -7.30 -5.38 17.49
C ASP A 87 -7.76 -6.73 18.05
N ASP A 88 -8.31 -6.69 19.26
CA ASP A 88 -8.71 -7.84 20.04
C ASP A 88 -10.18 -8.25 19.84
N ARG A 89 -10.86 -7.64 18.86
CA ARG A 89 -12.23 -8.02 18.53
C ARG A 89 -12.29 -9.49 18.07
N PRO A 90 -13.21 -10.28 18.62
CA PRO A 90 -13.30 -11.70 18.29
C PRO A 90 -13.79 -11.91 16.85
N GLY A 91 -13.29 -12.96 16.20
CA GLY A 91 -13.75 -13.41 14.88
C GLY A 91 -13.23 -12.59 13.71
N LEU A 92 -12.25 -11.73 13.91
CA LEU A 92 -11.56 -11.07 12.81
C LEU A 92 -10.63 -12.05 12.10
N GLU A 93 -10.62 -11.98 10.77
CA GLU A 93 -9.64 -12.68 9.95
C GLU A 93 -8.21 -12.16 10.23
N PRO A 94 -7.17 -12.97 9.96
CA PRO A 94 -5.78 -12.54 10.03
C PRO A 94 -5.55 -11.31 9.18
N ASN A 95 -5.14 -10.21 9.81
CA ASN A 95 -4.91 -8.95 9.10
C ASN A 95 -3.98 -8.03 9.87
N ALA A 96 -3.19 -7.24 9.15
CA ALA A 96 -2.54 -6.04 9.64
C ALA A 96 -3.01 -4.84 8.81
N PHE A 97 -2.89 -3.66 9.35
CA PHE A 97 -3.30 -2.44 8.65
C PHE A 97 -2.53 -1.22 9.14
N GLN A 98 -2.30 -0.29 8.25
CA GLN A 98 -1.75 1.03 8.56
C GLN A 98 -2.82 2.11 8.45
N THR A 99 -2.86 3.01 9.43
CA THR A 99 -3.71 4.21 9.42
C THR A 99 -2.99 5.36 10.14
N VAL A 100 -3.66 6.49 10.29
CA VAL A 100 -3.18 7.62 11.09
C VAL A 100 -4.26 8.09 12.03
N ASP A 101 -3.88 8.59 13.20
CA ASP A 101 -4.80 9.24 14.10
C ASP A 101 -5.14 10.70 13.66
N SER A 102 -5.97 11.40 14.43
CA SER A 102 -6.37 12.77 14.15
C SER A 102 -5.23 13.79 14.17
N THR A 103 -4.08 13.42 14.74
CA THR A 103 -2.86 14.25 14.79
C THR A 103 -1.87 13.93 13.66
N GLY A 104 -2.16 12.92 12.84
CA GLY A 104 -1.26 12.41 11.80
C GLY A 104 -0.21 11.44 12.32
N ARG A 105 -0.35 10.93 13.57
CA ARG A 105 0.52 9.89 14.10
C ARG A 105 0.20 8.55 13.43
N PRO A 106 1.19 7.84 12.86
CA PRO A 106 0.95 6.55 12.24
C PRO A 106 0.61 5.47 13.26
N ILE A 107 -0.41 4.68 12.93
CA ILE A 107 -0.85 3.52 13.71
C ILE A 107 -0.73 2.28 12.84
N ILE A 108 -0.07 1.25 13.35
CA ILE A 108 -0.05 -0.08 12.75
C ILE A 108 -0.83 -1.02 13.66
N GLY A 109 -1.92 -1.58 13.13
CA GLY A 109 -2.80 -2.49 13.85
C GLY A 109 -2.62 -3.93 13.40
N PHE A 110 -2.79 -4.86 14.34
CA PHE A 110 -2.69 -6.30 14.12
C PHE A 110 -3.88 -6.99 14.76
N THR A 111 -4.54 -7.90 14.04
CA THR A 111 -5.56 -8.75 14.64
C THR A 111 -4.92 -9.84 15.50
N LEU A 112 -5.64 -10.29 16.53
CA LEU A 112 -5.18 -11.43 17.34
C LEU A 112 -4.98 -12.70 16.51
N SER A 113 -5.82 -12.89 15.47
CA SER A 113 -5.70 -14.03 14.55
C SER A 113 -4.38 -14.01 13.79
N LEU A 114 -3.96 -12.86 13.24
CA LEU A 114 -2.67 -12.74 12.58
C LEU A 114 -1.51 -13.06 13.51
N ILE A 115 -1.54 -12.50 14.75
CA ILE A 115 -0.50 -12.77 15.76
C ILE A 115 -0.45 -14.26 16.12
N GLY A 116 -1.61 -14.93 16.15
CA GLY A 116 -1.72 -16.37 16.45
C GLY A 116 -1.30 -17.27 15.29
N GLU A 117 -1.44 -16.84 14.06
CA GLU A 117 -1.11 -17.60 12.85
C GLU A 117 0.34 -17.46 12.41
N ALA A 118 1.00 -16.36 12.78
CA ALA A 118 2.40 -16.16 12.46
C ALA A 118 3.26 -17.34 12.94
N ARG A 119 3.99 -17.94 12.03
CA ARG A 119 4.78 -19.17 12.28
C ARG A 119 6.11 -18.85 12.97
N ASN A 120 6.67 -17.70 12.70
CA ASN A 120 7.98 -17.28 13.20
C ASN A 120 8.06 -15.75 13.36
N ALA A 121 9.16 -15.29 13.95
CA ALA A 121 9.37 -13.86 14.19
C ALA A 121 9.70 -13.07 12.92
N ASP A 122 10.24 -13.72 11.88
CA ASP A 122 10.57 -13.07 10.60
C ASP A 122 9.30 -12.66 9.86
N GLU A 123 8.25 -13.50 9.90
CA GLU A 123 6.93 -13.16 9.34
C GLU A 123 6.34 -11.92 10.01
N LEU A 124 6.33 -11.87 11.33
CA LEU A 124 5.86 -10.70 12.07
C LEU A 124 6.71 -9.46 11.74
N GLY A 125 8.03 -9.61 11.66
CA GLY A 125 8.95 -8.54 11.31
C GLY A 125 8.70 -8.00 9.91
N PHE A 126 8.49 -8.89 8.93
CA PHE A 126 8.17 -8.52 7.55
C PHE A 126 6.85 -7.76 7.47
N VAL A 127 5.78 -8.27 8.09
CA VAL A 127 4.47 -7.60 8.13
C VAL A 127 4.56 -6.21 8.77
N VAL A 128 5.28 -6.06 9.89
CA VAL A 128 5.51 -4.74 10.51
C VAL A 128 6.21 -3.79 9.54
N GLY A 129 7.26 -4.26 8.86
CA GLY A 129 7.99 -3.48 7.86
C GLY A 129 7.13 -3.06 6.68
N HIS A 130 6.31 -3.98 6.16
CA HIS A 130 5.37 -3.75 5.07
C HIS A 130 4.34 -2.65 5.43
N GLU A 131 3.65 -2.78 6.56
CA GLU A 131 2.66 -1.80 7.00
C GLU A 131 3.28 -0.42 7.28
N ALA A 132 4.46 -0.38 7.89
CA ALA A 132 5.19 0.87 8.09
C ALA A 132 5.57 1.54 6.77
N SER A 133 5.89 0.76 5.75
CA SER A 133 6.26 1.26 4.42
C SER A 133 5.12 2.00 3.75
N HIS A 134 3.87 1.59 3.94
CA HIS A 134 2.71 2.34 3.43
C HIS A 134 2.65 3.77 3.96
N HIS A 135 2.98 3.99 5.23
CA HIS A 135 3.07 5.34 5.80
C HIS A 135 4.27 6.11 5.26
N ILE A 136 5.46 5.50 5.29
CA ILE A 136 6.72 6.13 4.87
C ILE A 136 6.65 6.59 3.40
N LEU A 137 6.06 5.77 2.55
CA LEU A 137 5.89 6.02 1.11
C LEU A 137 4.65 6.87 0.79
N GLY A 138 3.80 7.15 1.77
CA GLY A 138 2.61 8.00 1.61
C GLY A 138 1.49 7.35 0.78
N HIS A 139 1.35 6.03 0.80
CA HIS A 139 0.39 5.30 -0.02
C HIS A 139 -1.07 5.66 0.28
N ILE A 140 -1.44 5.92 1.56
CA ILE A 140 -2.80 6.36 1.91
C ILE A 140 -3.16 7.68 1.22
N ASN A 141 -2.25 8.65 1.24
CA ASN A 141 -2.48 9.93 0.60
C ASN A 141 -2.53 9.81 -0.93
N ARG A 142 -1.66 8.99 -1.52
CA ARG A 142 -1.68 8.69 -2.96
C ARG A 142 -2.99 8.01 -3.38
N LYS A 143 -3.47 7.04 -2.60
CA LYS A 143 -4.73 6.34 -2.84
C LYS A 143 -5.92 7.30 -2.81
N SER A 144 -5.98 8.18 -1.82
CA SER A 144 -7.03 9.19 -1.70
C SER A 144 -6.99 10.18 -2.86
N SER A 145 -5.81 10.63 -3.27
CA SER A 145 -5.63 11.55 -4.40
C SER A 145 -6.01 10.89 -5.72
N ALA A 146 -5.63 9.65 -5.94
CA ALA A 146 -5.99 8.89 -7.15
C ALA A 146 -7.51 8.64 -7.23
N ALA A 147 -8.14 8.34 -6.09
CA ALA A 147 -9.60 8.20 -6.01
C ALA A 147 -10.30 9.52 -6.35
N ALA A 148 -9.88 10.63 -5.74
CA ALA A 148 -10.45 11.95 -6.02
C ALA A 148 -10.30 12.34 -7.50
N MET A 149 -9.13 12.10 -8.08
CA MET A 149 -8.87 12.38 -9.49
C MET A 149 -9.76 11.54 -10.41
N GLY A 150 -9.91 10.25 -10.14
CA GLY A 150 -10.81 9.37 -10.89
C GLY A 150 -12.26 9.85 -10.83
N ALA A 151 -12.74 10.24 -9.64
CA ALA A 151 -14.08 10.80 -9.47
C ALA A 151 -14.30 12.07 -10.29
N VAL A 152 -13.35 13.02 -10.25
CA VAL A 152 -13.42 14.28 -11.02
C VAL A 152 -13.46 14.02 -12.51
N ILE A 153 -12.61 13.12 -13.02
CA ILE A 153 -12.55 12.81 -14.45
C ILE A 153 -13.87 12.20 -14.93
N LEU A 154 -14.33 11.10 -14.30
CA LEU A 154 -15.53 10.41 -14.77
C LEU A 154 -16.81 11.17 -14.50
N GLY A 155 -16.91 11.85 -13.34
CA GLY A 155 -18.03 12.74 -13.05
C GLY A 155 -18.10 13.93 -14.00
N GLY A 156 -16.95 14.51 -14.33
CA GLY A 156 -16.85 15.58 -15.32
C GLY A 156 -17.27 15.15 -16.72
N LEU A 157 -16.85 13.96 -17.16
CA LEU A 157 -17.31 13.38 -18.44
C LEU A 157 -18.82 13.16 -18.43
N ALA A 158 -19.38 12.51 -17.40
CA ALA A 158 -20.82 12.28 -17.29
C ALA A 158 -21.61 13.60 -17.35
N SER A 159 -21.15 14.63 -16.66
CA SER A 159 -21.75 15.96 -16.70
C SER A 159 -21.69 16.60 -18.08
N ALA A 160 -20.53 16.52 -18.77
CA ALA A 160 -20.34 17.09 -20.11
C ALA A 160 -21.24 16.44 -21.18
N TYR A 161 -21.58 15.17 -20.98
CA TYR A 161 -22.53 14.43 -21.85
C TYR A 161 -24.01 14.56 -21.40
N GLY A 162 -24.33 15.48 -20.48
CA GLY A 162 -25.70 15.76 -20.05
C GLY A 162 -26.30 14.71 -19.11
N GLY A 163 -25.46 13.99 -18.37
CA GLY A 163 -25.93 13.01 -17.39
C GLY A 163 -26.76 13.67 -16.27
N SER A 164 -27.76 12.92 -15.78
CA SER A 164 -28.50 13.30 -14.56
C SER A 164 -27.60 13.32 -13.33
N SER A 165 -28.06 13.94 -12.25
CA SER A 165 -27.33 13.97 -10.97
C SER A 165 -26.92 12.55 -10.51
N ASP A 166 -27.82 11.57 -10.64
CA ASP A 166 -27.56 10.17 -10.27
C ASP A 166 -26.50 9.53 -11.17
N THR A 167 -26.55 9.84 -12.47
CA THR A 167 -25.54 9.37 -13.44
C THR A 167 -24.16 9.95 -13.12
N ILE A 168 -24.11 11.24 -12.80
CA ILE A 168 -22.87 11.91 -12.42
C ILE A 168 -22.31 11.31 -11.13
N GLN A 169 -23.16 11.11 -10.11
CA GLN A 169 -22.73 10.49 -8.86
C GLN A 169 -22.19 9.07 -9.06
N THR A 170 -22.92 8.23 -9.83
CA THR A 170 -22.48 6.87 -10.16
C THR A 170 -21.13 6.88 -10.89
N ALA A 171 -20.93 7.81 -11.81
CA ALA A 171 -19.66 7.97 -12.53
C ALA A 171 -18.51 8.41 -11.60
N GLN A 172 -18.81 9.29 -10.64
CA GLN A 172 -17.83 9.72 -9.61
C GLN A 172 -17.45 8.55 -8.71
N ASP A 173 -18.40 7.77 -8.21
CA ASP A 173 -18.15 6.62 -7.34
C ASP A 173 -17.32 5.54 -8.07
N PHE A 174 -17.67 5.26 -9.33
CA PHE A 174 -16.90 4.35 -10.17
C PHE A 174 -15.48 4.88 -10.42
N GLY A 175 -15.36 6.17 -10.74
CA GLY A 175 -14.08 6.83 -10.96
C GLY A 175 -13.19 6.81 -9.72
N ALA A 176 -13.74 7.04 -8.54
CA ALA A 176 -13.01 6.94 -7.27
C ALA A 176 -12.52 5.51 -7.03
N GLN A 177 -13.38 4.53 -7.23
CA GLN A 177 -13.04 3.12 -7.05
C GLN A 177 -11.95 2.68 -8.04
N PHE A 178 -12.08 3.06 -9.31
CA PHE A 178 -11.09 2.75 -10.34
C PHE A 178 -9.75 3.42 -10.03
N GLY A 179 -9.75 4.73 -9.73
CA GLY A 179 -8.55 5.49 -9.41
C GLY A 179 -7.79 4.91 -8.22
N SER A 180 -8.50 4.49 -7.17
CA SER A 180 -7.87 3.88 -5.98
C SER A 180 -7.23 2.50 -6.24
N ARG A 181 -7.70 1.77 -7.27
CA ARG A 181 -7.21 0.41 -7.58
C ARG A 181 -6.08 0.39 -8.61
N PHE A 182 -5.97 1.42 -9.45
CA PHE A 182 -5.08 1.40 -10.62
C PHE A 182 -3.60 1.24 -10.24
N TYR A 183 -3.18 1.81 -9.10
CA TYR A 183 -1.79 1.78 -8.64
C TYR A 183 -1.55 0.87 -7.43
N SER A 184 -2.56 0.16 -6.96
CA SER A 184 -2.45 -0.61 -5.70
C SER A 184 -1.38 -1.70 -5.76
N LYS A 185 -1.22 -2.37 -6.89
CA LYS A 185 -0.22 -3.44 -7.06
C LYS A 185 1.22 -2.92 -6.98
N ASP A 186 1.50 -1.78 -7.61
CA ASP A 186 2.84 -1.18 -7.57
C ASP A 186 3.17 -0.69 -6.15
N TRP A 187 2.18 -0.17 -5.44
CA TRP A 187 2.36 0.26 -4.06
C TRP A 187 2.60 -0.91 -3.09
N GLU A 188 1.96 -2.05 -3.31
CA GLU A 188 2.26 -3.27 -2.55
C GLU A 188 3.70 -3.73 -2.79
N LEU A 189 4.16 -3.72 -4.04
CA LEU A 189 5.56 -4.04 -4.35
C LEU A 189 6.56 -3.03 -3.75
N GLU A 190 6.22 -1.73 -3.74
CA GLU A 190 7.00 -0.71 -3.03
C GLU A 190 7.04 -0.98 -1.53
N ALA A 191 5.90 -1.37 -0.93
CA ALA A 191 5.80 -1.70 0.50
C ALA A 191 6.57 -2.98 0.85
N ASP A 192 6.45 -4.02 0.03
CA ASP A 192 7.23 -5.25 0.18
C ASP A 192 8.74 -4.99 0.14
N TYR A 193 9.18 -4.22 -0.84
CA TYR A 193 10.61 -3.89 -0.99
C TYR A 193 11.16 -3.12 0.21
N LEU A 194 10.48 -2.05 0.62
CA LEU A 194 10.93 -1.27 1.77
C LEU A 194 10.74 -2.04 3.08
N GLY A 195 9.67 -2.83 3.19
CA GLY A 195 9.40 -3.70 4.34
C GLY A 195 10.50 -4.73 4.55
N ALA A 196 11.00 -5.34 3.45
CA ALA A 196 12.13 -6.24 3.49
C ALA A 196 13.41 -5.55 4.01
N ILE A 197 13.68 -4.32 3.57
CA ILE A 197 14.84 -3.54 4.05
C ILE A 197 14.71 -3.25 5.55
N ILE A 198 13.51 -2.85 6.00
CA ILE A 198 13.26 -2.53 7.42
C ILE A 198 13.43 -3.78 8.29
N ALA A 199 12.84 -4.92 7.87
CA ALA A 199 12.97 -6.19 8.57
C ALA A 199 14.43 -6.62 8.68
N LEU A 200 15.18 -6.51 7.58
CA LEU A 200 16.60 -6.82 7.53
C LEU A 200 17.41 -5.94 8.50
N ASN A 201 17.18 -4.62 8.50
CA ASN A 201 17.85 -3.68 9.39
C ASN A 201 17.52 -3.94 10.87
N ALA A 202 16.34 -4.49 11.14
CA ALA A 202 15.96 -4.97 12.47
C ALA A 202 16.54 -6.36 12.79
N GLY A 203 17.22 -7.03 11.83
CA GLY A 203 17.85 -8.34 12.00
C GLY A 203 16.89 -9.52 11.88
N TYR A 204 15.83 -9.36 11.10
CA TYR A 204 14.94 -10.43 10.64
C TYR A 204 15.27 -10.83 9.21
N ASP A 205 14.96 -12.08 8.87
CA ASP A 205 15.14 -12.63 7.52
C ASP A 205 13.90 -12.31 6.66
N PRO A 206 13.98 -11.34 5.70
CA PRO A 206 12.82 -10.96 4.91
C PRO A 206 12.40 -12.03 3.90
N GLU A 207 13.30 -12.91 3.44
CA GLU A 207 12.93 -13.99 2.52
C GLU A 207 12.11 -15.06 3.24
N HIS A 208 12.47 -15.37 4.50
CA HIS A 208 11.70 -16.25 5.36
C HIS A 208 10.39 -15.58 5.81
N GLY A 209 10.42 -14.28 6.08
CA GLY A 209 9.26 -13.49 6.49
C GLY A 209 8.20 -13.34 5.40
N ALA A 210 8.61 -13.19 4.14
CA ALA A 210 7.68 -13.04 3.01
C ALA A 210 6.94 -14.35 2.61
N GLN A 211 7.13 -15.44 3.34
CA GLN A 211 6.38 -16.69 3.14
C GLN A 211 5.04 -16.74 3.89
N PHE A 212 4.70 -15.67 4.58
CA PHE A 212 3.44 -15.48 5.33
C PHE A 212 2.20 -15.49 4.44
#